data_9fa82e3a1265a1561dc51bbb277c86f1
#
_entry.id   9fa82e3a1265a1561dc51bbb277c86f1
#
_cell.length_a   1.000
_cell.length_b   1.000
_cell.length_c   1.000
_cell.angle_alpha   90.00
_cell.angle_beta   90.00
_cell.angle_gamma   90.00
#
_symmetry.space_group_name_H-M   'P 1'
#
loop_
_entity.id
_entity.type
_entity.pdbx_description
1 polymer ?
#
loop_
_entity_poly.entity_id
_entity_poly.type
_entity_poly.pdbx_seq_one_letter_code
_entity_poly.pdbx_strand_id
1 'polypeptide(L)'
;MNARLIAFLVLLCAWCSPAQAHTPSDSSLAITVQGQQITGQWDIALRDLDFAIGLDGNGDGALTWDEIRARHPQIAAYALQRLHIATAEGACTLQPGEQLIDNHTDGAYSVLRFTASCPGSAAPASLDIGYTLFADLDPQHKGLLKLTHDGETQTAIFDPDSPRQTLSLAAPDRLAQFGAYVKHGIWHIWIGTDHILFLLSLLLPAVLLPGLREQQASLRAAFFDVLKVVTAFTLAHSITLTLASLSLISLPSRWVESAIAASVVLAALNNLLPLFRGRRPVAAFVFGLIHGFGFASVLRDLGLPQSALVSSLFGFNVGVEIGQLAIVAVFLPLAWWLRKSWFYRQLFTWGSLAIALVAAIWLVERIADIKLISA
;
A
#
# COMPACT_ATOMS: atom_id res chain seq x y z
N MET A 1 18.65 -11.40 -35.38
CA MET A 1 17.65 -10.91 -34.39
C MET A 1 16.43 -10.51 -35.22
N ASN A 2 15.31 -11.25 -35.11
CA ASN A 2 14.16 -11.08 -36.00
C ASN A 2 13.40 -9.78 -35.72
N ALA A 3 13.18 -8.95 -36.77
CA ALA A 3 12.44 -7.69 -36.68
C ALA A 3 11.06 -7.83 -35.98
N ARG A 4 10.42 -9.00 -36.09
CA ARG A 4 9.18 -9.33 -35.32
C ARG A 4 9.37 -9.44 -33.82
N LEU A 5 10.56 -9.80 -33.35
CA LEU A 5 10.90 -9.87 -31.91
C LEU A 5 11.09 -8.47 -31.35
N ILE A 6 11.75 -7.59 -32.12
CA ILE A 6 11.94 -6.18 -31.75
C ILE A 6 10.60 -5.47 -31.72
N ALA A 7 9.73 -5.68 -32.71
CA ALA A 7 8.38 -5.11 -32.70
C ALA A 7 7.52 -5.60 -31.56
N PHE A 8 7.63 -6.86 -31.15
CA PHE A 8 6.90 -7.42 -30.01
C PHE A 8 7.44 -6.89 -28.67
N LEU A 9 8.77 -6.75 -28.52
CA LEU A 9 9.38 -6.13 -27.35
C LEU A 9 9.03 -4.65 -27.23
N VAL A 10 9.00 -3.92 -28.35
CA VAL A 10 8.56 -2.51 -28.39
C VAL A 10 7.08 -2.39 -28.06
N LEU A 11 6.23 -3.30 -28.51
CA LEU A 11 4.81 -3.35 -28.13
C LEU A 11 4.60 -3.72 -26.65
N LEU A 12 5.42 -4.61 -26.08
CA LEU A 12 5.40 -4.93 -24.64
C LEU A 12 5.87 -3.72 -23.80
N CYS A 13 6.91 -3.01 -24.25
CA CYS A 13 7.37 -1.78 -23.61
C CYS A 13 6.38 -0.62 -23.78
N ALA A 14 5.61 -0.56 -24.86
CA ALA A 14 4.59 0.45 -25.09
C ALA A 14 3.30 0.23 -24.23
N TRP A 15 3.14 -0.97 -23.67
CA TRP A 15 2.08 -1.28 -22.68
C TRP A 15 2.55 -1.17 -21.23
N CYS A 16 3.83 -0.95 -21.00
CA CYS A 16 4.31 -0.49 -19.71
C CYS A 16 3.87 0.98 -19.60
N SER A 17 2.65 1.22 -19.14
CA SER A 17 2.33 2.51 -18.53
C SER A 17 3.41 2.79 -17.50
N PRO A 18 3.93 4.02 -17.40
CA PRO A 18 4.94 4.36 -16.41
C PRO A 18 4.41 3.96 -15.03
N ALA A 19 5.02 2.93 -14.46
CA ALA A 19 4.71 2.50 -13.11
C ALA A 19 5.31 3.57 -12.19
N GLN A 20 4.47 4.47 -11.71
CA GLN A 20 4.86 5.44 -10.69
C GLN A 20 5.22 4.68 -9.42
N ALA A 21 6.51 4.58 -9.14
CA ALA A 21 7.00 4.10 -7.85
C ALA A 21 6.95 5.25 -6.83
N HIS A 22 5.75 5.85 -6.65
CA HIS A 22 5.52 6.75 -5.52
C HIS A 22 5.45 5.93 -4.25
N THR A 23 6.06 6.42 -3.17
CA THR A 23 5.62 6.03 -1.83
C THR A 23 4.11 6.31 -1.79
N PRO A 24 3.27 5.33 -1.42
CA PRO A 24 1.85 5.57 -1.34
C PRO A 24 1.59 6.84 -0.54
N SER A 25 0.83 7.77 -1.11
CA SER A 25 0.39 8.96 -0.43
C SER A 25 -0.77 8.55 0.46
N ASP A 26 -0.60 8.72 1.76
CA ASP A 26 -1.63 8.44 2.74
C ASP A 26 -1.83 9.67 3.63
N SER A 27 -3.04 9.88 4.13
CA SER A 27 -3.30 10.82 5.21
C SER A 27 -4.12 10.17 6.31
N SER A 28 -3.89 10.58 7.55
CA SER A 28 -4.58 10.04 8.72
C SER A 28 -5.61 11.05 9.22
N LEU A 29 -6.88 10.63 9.27
CA LEU A 29 -8.01 11.43 9.74
C LEU A 29 -8.58 10.79 11.00
N ALA A 30 -8.40 11.43 12.16
CA ALA A 30 -9.00 11.03 13.41
C ALA A 30 -10.23 11.89 13.70
N ILE A 31 -11.39 11.28 13.92
CA ILE A 31 -12.63 11.96 14.31
C ILE A 31 -13.09 11.41 15.64
N THR A 32 -13.39 12.30 16.58
CA THR A 32 -13.94 11.96 17.89
C THR A 32 -15.32 12.57 18.04
N VAL A 33 -16.31 11.74 18.39
CA VAL A 33 -17.69 12.14 18.63
C VAL A 33 -17.97 12.01 20.14
N GLN A 34 -18.34 13.12 20.78
CA GLN A 34 -18.74 13.18 22.18
C GLN A 34 -20.10 13.89 22.28
N GLY A 35 -21.17 13.12 22.39
CA GLY A 35 -22.52 13.67 22.30
C GLY A 35 -22.75 14.36 20.95
N GLN A 36 -22.95 15.68 20.97
CA GLN A 36 -23.12 16.50 19.75
C GLN A 36 -21.80 17.11 19.25
N GLN A 37 -20.75 17.07 20.05
CA GLN A 37 -19.46 17.66 19.69
C GLN A 37 -18.68 16.68 18.81
N ILE A 38 -18.30 17.13 17.65
CA ILE A 38 -17.45 16.41 16.72
C ILE A 38 -16.16 17.19 16.51
N THR A 39 -15.05 16.57 16.87
CA THR A 39 -13.71 17.13 16.68
C THR A 39 -12.89 16.23 15.78
N GLY A 40 -12.01 16.82 15.00
CA GLY A 40 -11.14 16.08 14.10
C GLY A 40 -9.69 16.56 14.14
N GLN A 41 -8.80 15.65 13.82
CA GLN A 41 -7.40 15.91 13.53
C GLN A 41 -7.07 15.22 12.21
N TRP A 42 -6.41 15.95 11.32
CA TRP A 42 -6.05 15.45 9.99
C TRP A 42 -4.56 15.64 9.77
N ASP A 43 -3.83 14.55 9.70
CA ASP A 43 -2.40 14.53 9.47
C ASP A 43 -2.18 14.30 7.96
N ILE A 44 -1.63 15.31 7.28
CA ILE A 44 -1.46 15.37 5.82
C ILE A 44 0.02 15.59 5.51
N ALA A 45 0.62 14.75 4.69
CA ALA A 45 2.02 14.85 4.33
C ALA A 45 2.35 16.19 3.68
N LEU A 46 3.37 16.89 4.18
CA LEU A 46 3.76 18.21 3.67
C LEU A 46 4.24 18.16 2.22
N ARG A 47 4.90 17.08 1.81
CA ARG A 47 5.33 16.89 0.42
C ARG A 47 4.15 16.85 -0.55
N ASP A 48 3.03 16.22 -0.15
CA ASP A 48 1.85 16.08 -0.98
C ASP A 48 1.05 17.40 -1.04
N LEU A 49 1.02 18.12 0.08
CA LEU A 49 0.48 19.48 0.12
C LEU A 49 1.32 20.46 -0.70
N ASP A 50 2.64 20.35 -0.65
CA ASP A 50 3.52 21.19 -1.47
C ASP A 50 3.30 20.94 -2.96
N PHE A 51 3.20 19.67 -3.35
CA PHE A 51 2.86 19.30 -4.73
C PHE A 51 1.50 19.85 -5.17
N ALA A 52 0.50 19.84 -4.27
CA ALA A 52 -0.88 20.23 -4.59
C ALA A 52 -1.10 21.74 -4.64
N ILE A 53 -0.48 22.50 -3.72
CA ILE A 53 -0.78 23.93 -3.54
C ILE A 53 0.46 24.83 -3.46
N GLY A 54 1.68 24.30 -3.57
CA GLY A 54 2.94 25.04 -3.56
C GLY A 54 3.20 25.70 -2.21
N LEU A 55 3.80 24.98 -1.28
CA LEU A 55 4.13 25.49 0.06
C LEU A 55 5.46 26.23 0.08
N ASP A 56 6.42 25.77 -0.73
CA ASP A 56 7.75 26.38 -0.90
C ASP A 56 7.58 27.75 -1.58
N GLY A 57 7.63 28.80 -0.77
CA GLY A 57 7.41 30.17 -1.22
C GLY A 57 8.62 30.83 -1.88
N ASN A 58 9.84 30.35 -1.57
CA ASN A 58 11.08 30.91 -2.07
C ASN A 58 11.74 30.06 -3.18
N GLY A 59 11.24 28.82 -3.40
CA GLY A 59 11.70 27.90 -4.45
C GLY A 59 13.07 27.27 -4.17
N ASP A 60 13.48 27.17 -2.90
CA ASP A 60 14.77 26.60 -2.52
C ASP A 60 14.73 25.07 -2.31
N GLY A 61 13.53 24.48 -2.39
CA GLY A 61 13.31 23.04 -2.23
C GLY A 61 13.26 22.58 -0.78
N ALA A 62 13.27 23.48 0.20
CA ALA A 62 13.16 23.18 1.62
C ALA A 62 11.94 23.89 2.24
N LEU A 63 11.08 23.12 2.89
CA LEU A 63 9.93 23.70 3.59
C LEU A 63 10.30 24.16 4.99
N THR A 64 10.14 25.45 5.24
CA THR A 64 10.38 26.05 6.56
C THR A 64 9.05 26.18 7.32
N TRP A 65 9.15 26.29 8.65
CA TRP A 65 7.98 26.51 9.51
C TRP A 65 7.24 27.81 9.16
N ASP A 66 7.98 28.87 8.83
CA ASP A 66 7.37 30.16 8.49
C ASP A 66 6.56 30.08 7.19
N GLU A 67 7.01 29.36 6.18
CA GLU A 67 6.29 29.14 4.94
C GLU A 67 5.00 28.33 5.18
N ILE A 68 5.10 27.23 5.92
CA ILE A 68 3.94 26.39 6.24
C ILE A 68 2.92 27.18 7.05
N ARG A 69 3.37 27.94 8.04
CA ARG A 69 2.50 28.78 8.87
C ARG A 69 1.82 29.88 8.06
N ALA A 70 2.53 30.51 7.14
CA ALA A 70 1.96 31.53 6.25
C ALA A 70 0.87 30.94 5.32
N ARG A 71 0.99 29.66 4.96
CA ARG A 71 0.07 28.92 4.10
C ARG A 71 -1.06 28.22 4.86
N HIS A 72 -1.11 28.29 6.19
CA HIS A 72 -2.15 27.63 6.98
C HIS A 72 -3.59 27.85 6.49
N PRO A 73 -4.05 29.08 6.16
CA PRO A 73 -5.40 29.28 5.66
C PRO A 73 -5.67 28.55 4.35
N GLN A 74 -4.67 28.44 3.48
CA GLN A 74 -4.77 27.74 2.19
C GLN A 74 -4.77 26.22 2.39
N ILE A 75 -3.92 25.70 3.28
CA ILE A 75 -3.91 24.27 3.67
C ILE A 75 -5.27 23.89 4.24
N ALA A 76 -5.79 24.67 5.19
CA ALA A 76 -7.09 24.42 5.81
C ALA A 76 -8.23 24.45 4.80
N ALA A 77 -8.27 25.48 3.92
CA ALA A 77 -9.28 25.59 2.88
C ALA A 77 -9.21 24.40 1.89
N TYR A 78 -8.01 24.05 1.43
CA TYR A 78 -7.80 22.94 0.50
C TYR A 78 -8.25 21.60 1.08
N ALA A 79 -7.86 21.32 2.32
CA ALA A 79 -8.21 20.06 2.99
C ALA A 79 -9.72 19.99 3.32
N LEU A 80 -10.27 21.02 4.00
CA LEU A 80 -11.67 20.98 4.47
C LEU A 80 -12.69 21.04 3.34
N GLN A 81 -12.36 21.61 2.16
CA GLN A 81 -13.21 21.52 0.97
C GLN A 81 -13.32 20.10 0.41
N ARG A 82 -12.37 19.22 0.74
CA ARG A 82 -12.29 17.83 0.30
C ARG A 82 -12.75 16.83 1.36
N LEU A 83 -13.22 17.32 2.49
CA LEU A 83 -13.82 16.54 3.58
C LEU A 83 -15.29 16.93 3.74
N HIS A 84 -16.17 15.96 3.62
CA HIS A 84 -17.59 16.13 3.87
C HIS A 84 -17.99 15.29 5.08
N ILE A 85 -18.64 15.91 6.07
CA ILE A 85 -19.22 15.22 7.21
C ILE A 85 -20.70 15.60 7.27
N ALA A 86 -21.56 14.59 7.36
CA ALA A 86 -22.99 14.79 7.49
C ALA A 86 -23.59 13.80 8.48
N THR A 87 -24.73 14.19 9.06
CA THR A 87 -25.61 13.35 9.86
C THR A 87 -26.91 13.12 9.09
N ALA A 88 -27.84 12.32 9.63
CA ALA A 88 -29.16 12.16 9.06
C ALA A 88 -29.95 13.49 8.96
N GLU A 89 -29.59 14.49 9.77
CA GLU A 89 -30.24 15.81 9.84
C GLU A 89 -29.61 16.83 8.89
N GLY A 90 -28.48 16.51 8.25
CA GLY A 90 -27.85 17.34 7.23
C GLY A 90 -26.32 17.43 7.32
N ALA A 91 -25.77 18.24 6.43
CA ALA A 91 -24.32 18.47 6.35
C ALA A 91 -23.81 19.30 7.54
N CYS A 92 -22.65 18.94 8.07
CA CYS A 92 -21.99 19.64 9.13
C CYS A 92 -21.11 20.78 8.56
N THR A 93 -21.00 21.89 9.30
CA THR A 93 -20.08 22.96 8.97
C THR A 93 -18.74 22.68 9.65
N LEU A 94 -17.68 22.61 8.84
CA LEU A 94 -16.32 22.38 9.34
C LEU A 94 -15.62 23.73 9.58
N GLN A 95 -14.98 23.84 10.74
CA GLN A 95 -14.20 25.03 11.11
C GLN A 95 -12.76 24.60 11.41
N PRO A 96 -11.75 25.21 10.75
CA PRO A 96 -10.36 24.94 11.04
C PRO A 96 -10.00 25.43 12.43
N GLY A 97 -9.17 24.64 13.11
CA GLY A 97 -8.58 24.97 14.39
C GLY A 97 -7.08 25.23 14.29
N GLU A 98 -6.35 24.77 15.28
CA GLU A 98 -4.91 24.89 15.35
C GLU A 98 -4.20 24.03 14.32
N GLN A 99 -3.15 24.59 13.72
CA GLN A 99 -2.20 23.82 12.90
C GLN A 99 -0.94 23.51 13.70
N LEU A 100 -0.53 22.26 13.61
CA LEU A 100 0.72 21.77 14.19
C LEU A 100 1.51 21.06 13.08
N ILE A 101 2.73 20.69 13.42
CA ILE A 101 3.55 19.78 12.58
C ILE A 101 3.95 18.59 13.43
N ASP A 102 3.87 17.41 12.83
CA ASP A 102 4.39 16.18 13.40
C ASP A 102 5.32 15.49 12.40
N ASN A 103 6.25 14.68 12.92
CA ASN A 103 7.19 13.92 12.14
C ASN A 103 6.82 12.44 12.23
N HIS A 104 6.37 11.88 11.12
CA HIS A 104 6.13 10.46 10.96
C HIS A 104 7.39 9.76 10.42
N THR A 105 7.33 8.45 10.27
CA THR A 105 8.49 7.66 9.81
C THR A 105 8.89 7.92 8.36
N ASP A 106 8.00 8.49 7.55
CA ASP A 106 8.12 8.76 6.12
C ASP A 106 8.21 10.25 5.77
N GLY A 107 8.12 11.14 6.75
CA GLY A 107 8.28 12.57 6.54
C GLY A 107 7.56 13.46 7.56
N ALA A 108 7.53 14.75 7.26
CA ALA A 108 6.84 15.74 8.06
C ALA A 108 5.38 15.90 7.59
N TYR A 109 4.47 16.08 8.54
CA TYR A 109 3.03 16.18 8.33
C TYR A 109 2.47 17.49 8.88
N SER A 110 1.57 18.11 8.13
CA SER A 110 0.69 19.16 8.65
C SER A 110 -0.44 18.50 9.43
N VAL A 111 -0.56 18.86 10.70
CA VAL A 111 -1.62 18.38 11.59
C VAL A 111 -2.68 19.46 11.69
N LEU A 112 -3.77 19.31 10.94
CA LEU A 112 -4.90 20.22 10.92
C LEU A 112 -5.96 19.75 11.92
N ARG A 113 -6.16 20.50 13.00
CA ARG A 113 -7.30 20.31 13.89
C ARG A 113 -8.52 21.03 13.37
N PHE A 114 -9.70 20.45 13.55
CA PHE A 114 -10.96 21.09 13.16
C PHE A 114 -12.11 20.66 14.08
N THR A 115 -13.19 21.42 14.03
CA THR A 115 -14.46 21.09 14.67
C THR A 115 -15.55 21.00 13.60
N ALA A 116 -16.52 20.10 13.82
CA ALA A 116 -17.68 19.96 12.94
C ALA A 116 -18.95 20.27 13.74
N SER A 117 -19.70 21.26 13.28
CA SER A 117 -21.00 21.65 13.81
C SER A 117 -22.08 21.10 12.92
N CYS A 118 -22.82 20.11 13.38
CA CYS A 118 -23.88 19.45 12.64
C CYS A 118 -25.24 20.04 13.03
N PRO A 119 -26.23 20.06 12.12
CA PRO A 119 -27.60 20.39 12.47
C PRO A 119 -28.21 19.33 13.39
N GLY A 120 -29.18 19.76 14.21
CA GLY A 120 -29.90 18.89 15.13
C GLY A 120 -29.54 19.09 16.59
N SER A 121 -30.35 18.48 17.46
CA SER A 121 -30.22 18.59 18.92
C SER A 121 -29.89 17.27 19.61
N ALA A 122 -29.90 16.16 18.88
CA ALA A 122 -29.58 14.83 19.38
C ALA A 122 -28.16 14.40 18.98
N ALA A 123 -27.56 13.50 19.75
CA ALA A 123 -26.34 12.83 19.32
C ALA A 123 -26.58 12.05 18.03
N PRO A 124 -25.70 12.13 17.04
CA PRO A 124 -25.88 11.44 15.77
C PRO A 124 -25.81 9.91 15.94
N ALA A 125 -26.67 9.16 15.24
CA ALA A 125 -26.61 7.70 15.23
C ALA A 125 -25.60 7.16 14.19
N SER A 126 -25.27 7.97 13.20
CA SER A 126 -24.31 7.64 12.14
C SER A 126 -23.67 8.92 11.58
N LEU A 127 -22.48 8.79 11.03
CA LEU A 127 -21.82 9.82 10.26
C LEU A 127 -21.65 9.35 8.81
N ASP A 128 -22.04 10.20 7.87
CA ASP A 128 -21.73 10.05 6.47
C ASP A 128 -20.51 10.90 6.16
N ILE A 129 -19.40 10.26 5.79
CA ILE A 129 -18.10 10.90 5.60
C ILE A 129 -17.68 10.73 4.14
N GLY A 130 -17.45 11.86 3.47
CA GLY A 130 -16.89 11.93 2.13
C GLY A 130 -15.47 12.47 2.18
N TYR A 131 -14.57 11.82 1.48
CA TYR A 131 -13.15 12.13 1.46
C TYR A 131 -12.63 12.12 0.02
N THR A 132 -12.06 13.23 -0.43
CA THR A 132 -11.56 13.41 -1.80
C THR A 132 -10.20 14.11 -1.85
N LEU A 133 -9.46 14.14 -0.72
CA LEU A 133 -8.13 14.75 -0.68
C LEU A 133 -7.23 14.05 -1.71
N PHE A 134 -6.55 14.84 -2.53
CA PHE A 134 -5.64 14.41 -3.60
C PHE A 134 -6.22 13.41 -4.64
N ALA A 135 -7.52 13.12 -4.65
CA ALA A 135 -8.12 12.17 -5.58
C ALA A 135 -7.96 12.59 -7.06
N ASP A 136 -7.78 13.87 -7.32
CA ASP A 136 -7.50 14.47 -8.62
C ASP A 136 -6.00 14.44 -9.01
N LEU A 137 -5.11 14.22 -8.06
CA LEU A 137 -3.65 14.27 -8.23
C LEU A 137 -3.00 12.89 -8.13
N ASP A 138 -3.48 12.06 -7.21
CA ASP A 138 -2.95 10.72 -6.97
C ASP A 138 -4.09 9.70 -6.85
N PRO A 139 -4.29 8.86 -7.89
CA PRO A 139 -5.30 7.80 -7.88
C PRO A 139 -5.06 6.71 -6.82
N GLN A 140 -3.87 6.65 -6.24
CA GLN A 140 -3.50 5.69 -5.20
C GLN A 140 -3.62 6.25 -3.79
N HIS A 141 -3.91 7.56 -3.65
CA HIS A 141 -4.03 8.22 -2.35
C HIS A 141 -5.12 7.57 -1.50
N LYS A 142 -4.82 7.37 -0.22
CA LYS A 142 -5.75 6.81 0.76
C LYS A 142 -5.96 7.74 1.94
N GLY A 143 -7.21 7.90 2.33
CA GLY A 143 -7.60 8.52 3.58
C GLY A 143 -7.86 7.45 4.63
N LEU A 144 -7.05 7.44 5.68
CA LEU A 144 -7.15 6.48 6.78
C LEU A 144 -7.96 7.11 7.90
N LEU A 145 -9.21 6.66 8.09
CA LEU A 145 -10.08 7.18 9.13
C LEU A 145 -10.03 6.34 10.39
N LYS A 146 -9.87 7.04 11.51
CA LYS A 146 -10.15 6.55 12.87
C LYS A 146 -11.32 7.33 13.44
N LEU A 147 -12.45 6.67 13.68
CA LEU A 147 -13.63 7.24 14.31
C LEU A 147 -13.78 6.70 15.74
N THR A 148 -13.74 7.58 16.73
CA THR A 148 -13.92 7.23 18.13
C THR A 148 -15.23 7.78 18.66
N HIS A 149 -16.07 6.93 19.25
CA HIS A 149 -17.33 7.29 19.89
C HIS A 149 -17.52 6.43 21.15
N ASP A 150 -17.80 7.03 22.29
CA ASP A 150 -18.03 6.37 23.59
C ASP A 150 -16.97 5.32 23.98
N GLY A 151 -15.70 5.59 23.63
CA GLY A 151 -14.57 4.68 23.89
C GLY A 151 -14.40 3.55 22.89
N GLU A 152 -15.36 3.32 21.99
CA GLU A 152 -15.25 2.40 20.87
C GLU A 152 -14.59 3.09 19.68
N THR A 153 -13.75 2.35 18.97
CA THR A 153 -13.03 2.86 17.78
C THR A 153 -13.38 2.03 16.57
N GLN A 154 -13.74 2.71 15.50
CA GLN A 154 -13.96 2.15 14.17
C GLN A 154 -12.93 2.74 13.21
N THR A 155 -12.60 2.02 12.17
CA THR A 155 -11.75 2.50 11.09
C THR A 155 -12.39 2.30 9.74
N ALA A 156 -12.06 3.23 8.84
CA ALA A 156 -12.43 3.13 7.44
C ALA A 156 -11.24 3.58 6.59
N ILE A 157 -11.16 3.08 5.37
CA ILE A 157 -10.17 3.50 4.41
C ILE A 157 -10.94 4.07 3.21
N PHE A 158 -10.64 5.32 2.89
CA PHE A 158 -11.15 5.98 1.69
C PHE A 158 -10.13 5.85 0.58
N ASP A 159 -10.62 5.61 -0.60
CA ASP A 159 -9.87 5.62 -1.84
C ASP A 159 -10.75 6.25 -2.95
N PRO A 160 -10.20 6.57 -4.13
CA PRO A 160 -10.99 7.15 -5.23
C PRO A 160 -12.19 6.30 -5.68
N ASP A 161 -12.13 4.98 -5.48
CA ASP A 161 -13.24 4.07 -5.82
C ASP A 161 -14.31 4.02 -4.72
N SER A 162 -13.96 4.41 -3.50
CA SER A 162 -14.83 4.41 -2.32
C SER A 162 -14.69 5.72 -1.53
N PRO A 163 -14.99 6.87 -2.16
CA PRO A 163 -14.72 8.19 -1.56
C PRO A 163 -15.75 8.58 -0.49
N ARG A 164 -16.80 7.79 -0.27
CA ARG A 164 -17.86 8.10 0.69
C ARG A 164 -18.31 6.86 1.43
N GLN A 165 -18.42 6.96 2.76
CA GLN A 165 -18.85 5.86 3.62
C GLN A 165 -19.72 6.36 4.76
N THR A 166 -20.78 5.60 5.08
CA THR A 166 -21.63 5.85 6.24
C THR A 166 -21.22 4.92 7.39
N LEU A 167 -20.81 5.51 8.50
CA LEU A 167 -20.36 4.80 9.70
C LEU A 167 -21.40 4.91 10.79
N SER A 168 -21.87 3.77 11.29
CA SER A 168 -22.78 3.70 12.44
C SER A 168 -22.01 4.05 13.72
N LEU A 169 -22.55 4.92 14.55
CA LEU A 169 -22.04 5.20 15.89
C LEU A 169 -22.60 4.25 16.96
N ALA A 170 -23.55 3.37 16.58
CA ALA A 170 -23.89 2.18 17.37
C ALA A 170 -22.73 1.17 17.36
N ALA A 171 -22.92 -0.02 17.88
CA ALA A 171 -21.87 -1.05 17.93
C ALA A 171 -21.24 -1.27 16.53
N PRO A 172 -19.88 -1.28 16.42
CA PRO A 172 -19.21 -1.46 15.14
C PRO A 172 -19.51 -2.83 14.54
N ASP A 173 -19.81 -2.86 13.23
CA ASP A 173 -19.93 -4.12 12.48
C ASP A 173 -18.51 -4.71 12.25
N ARG A 174 -18.09 -5.57 13.17
CA ARG A 174 -16.78 -6.23 13.13
C ARG A 174 -16.59 -7.10 11.89
N LEU A 175 -17.70 -7.66 11.35
CA LEU A 175 -17.60 -8.51 10.16
C LEU A 175 -17.39 -7.68 8.90
N ALA A 176 -18.13 -6.57 8.77
CA ALA A 176 -17.94 -5.62 7.68
C ALA A 176 -16.52 -5.03 7.72
N GLN A 177 -16.02 -4.66 8.90
CA GLN A 177 -14.66 -4.16 9.09
C GLN A 177 -13.61 -5.22 8.68
N PHE A 178 -13.76 -6.46 9.12
CA PHE A 178 -12.88 -7.55 8.72
C PHE A 178 -12.87 -7.74 7.19
N GLY A 179 -14.06 -7.76 6.56
CA GLY A 179 -14.20 -7.85 5.10
C GLY A 179 -13.52 -6.70 4.35
N ALA A 180 -13.59 -5.48 4.88
CA ALA A 180 -12.89 -4.33 4.32
C ALA A 180 -11.37 -4.55 4.34
N TYR A 181 -10.80 -5.01 5.45
CA TYR A 181 -9.36 -5.31 5.52
C TYR A 181 -8.93 -6.45 4.60
N VAL A 182 -9.76 -7.49 4.42
CA VAL A 182 -9.50 -8.53 3.42
C VAL A 182 -9.45 -7.92 2.02
N LYS A 183 -10.42 -7.08 1.65
CA LYS A 183 -10.42 -6.37 0.36
C LYS A 183 -9.15 -5.53 0.18
N HIS A 184 -8.75 -4.79 1.21
CA HIS A 184 -7.53 -3.98 1.17
C HIS A 184 -6.25 -4.82 1.03
N GLY A 185 -6.17 -5.97 1.68
CA GLY A 185 -5.06 -6.90 1.52
C GLY A 185 -4.95 -7.46 0.09
N ILE A 186 -6.07 -7.82 -0.53
CA ILE A 186 -6.10 -8.23 -1.95
C ILE A 186 -5.61 -7.09 -2.84
N TRP A 187 -6.15 -5.89 -2.64
CA TRP A 187 -5.83 -4.72 -3.43
C TRP A 187 -4.37 -4.31 -3.28
N HIS A 188 -3.82 -4.37 -2.06
CA HIS A 188 -2.41 -4.10 -1.76
C HIS A 188 -1.47 -4.93 -2.64
N ILE A 189 -1.75 -6.21 -2.83
CA ILE A 189 -0.97 -7.08 -3.72
C ILE A 189 -1.15 -6.71 -5.19
N TRP A 190 -2.36 -6.33 -5.62
CA TRP A 190 -2.66 -6.10 -7.03
C TRP A 190 -2.17 -4.75 -7.55
N ILE A 191 -2.08 -3.73 -6.70
CA ILE A 191 -1.51 -2.43 -7.07
C ILE A 191 -0.03 -2.31 -6.70
N GLY A 192 0.47 -3.09 -5.74
CA GLY A 192 1.87 -3.11 -5.34
C GLY A 192 2.75 -3.71 -6.45
N THR A 193 3.36 -2.85 -7.28
CA THR A 193 4.21 -3.29 -8.39
C THR A 193 5.42 -4.09 -7.92
N ASP A 194 5.98 -3.78 -6.74
CA ASP A 194 7.03 -4.54 -6.08
C ASP A 194 6.58 -5.95 -5.71
N HIS A 195 5.36 -6.11 -5.16
CA HIS A 195 4.76 -7.41 -4.84
C HIS A 195 4.50 -8.24 -6.09
N ILE A 196 3.97 -7.61 -7.15
CA ILE A 196 3.72 -8.29 -8.43
C ILE A 196 5.04 -8.77 -9.04
N LEU A 197 6.05 -7.91 -9.16
CA LEU A 197 7.34 -8.26 -9.74
C LEU A 197 8.08 -9.29 -8.90
N PHE A 198 8.01 -9.18 -7.58
CA PHE A 198 8.54 -10.18 -6.67
C PHE A 198 7.85 -11.54 -6.87
N LEU A 199 6.52 -11.58 -6.87
CA LEU A 199 5.75 -12.80 -7.07
C LEU A 199 6.03 -13.42 -8.44
N LEU A 200 6.07 -12.63 -9.51
CA LEU A 200 6.43 -13.10 -10.85
C LEU A 200 7.84 -13.71 -10.88
N SER A 201 8.82 -13.10 -10.17
CA SER A 201 10.16 -13.66 -10.04
C SER A 201 10.17 -15.05 -9.41
N LEU A 202 9.28 -15.29 -8.45
CA LEU A 202 9.12 -16.60 -7.80
C LEU A 202 8.32 -17.60 -8.66
N LEU A 203 7.39 -17.12 -9.49
CA LEU A 203 6.51 -17.95 -10.32
C LEU A 203 7.19 -18.42 -11.62
N LEU A 204 7.99 -17.55 -12.25
CA LEU A 204 8.66 -17.87 -13.52
C LEU A 204 9.43 -19.19 -13.51
N PRO A 205 10.23 -19.56 -12.49
CA PRO A 205 10.95 -20.84 -12.44
C PRO A 205 10.05 -22.02 -12.04
N ALA A 206 8.84 -21.80 -11.53
CA ALA A 206 8.02 -22.83 -10.89
C ALA A 206 7.70 -24.02 -11.80
N VAL A 207 7.59 -23.80 -13.12
CA VAL A 207 7.30 -24.84 -14.11
C VAL A 207 8.56 -25.38 -14.83
N LEU A 208 9.76 -24.82 -14.52
CA LEU A 208 11.04 -25.16 -15.16
C LEU A 208 12.02 -25.90 -14.21
N LEU A 209 11.67 -26.16 -12.96
CA LEU A 209 12.56 -26.75 -11.97
C LEU A 209 13.06 -28.14 -12.39
N PRO A 210 14.36 -28.48 -12.14
CA PRO A 210 14.99 -29.72 -12.59
C PRO A 210 14.30 -30.99 -12.10
N GLY A 211 13.82 -31.03 -10.84
CA GLY A 211 13.08 -32.16 -10.28
C GLY A 211 11.70 -32.39 -10.90
N LEU A 212 11.17 -31.43 -11.63
CA LEU A 212 9.95 -31.55 -12.41
C LEU A 212 10.19 -32.07 -13.84
N ARG A 213 11.46 -32.21 -14.27
CA ARG A 213 11.83 -32.73 -15.59
C ARG A 213 11.86 -34.25 -15.68
N GLU A 214 12.16 -34.92 -14.58
CA GLU A 214 12.39 -36.39 -14.59
C GLU A 214 11.16 -37.22 -14.26
N GLN A 215 10.24 -36.68 -13.49
CA GLN A 215 8.93 -37.28 -13.28
C GLN A 215 7.91 -36.41 -13.98
N GLN A 216 6.88 -36.99 -14.60
CA GLN A 216 5.74 -36.27 -15.19
C GLN A 216 5.14 -35.29 -14.14
N ALA A 217 5.84 -34.22 -13.90
CA ALA A 217 5.49 -33.26 -12.87
C ALA A 217 4.11 -32.71 -13.19
N SER A 218 3.14 -32.98 -12.33
CA SER A 218 1.77 -32.58 -12.52
C SER A 218 1.64 -31.09 -12.18
N LEU A 219 0.71 -30.38 -12.83
CA LEU A 219 0.34 -29.02 -12.47
C LEU A 219 0.06 -28.90 -10.96
N ARG A 220 -0.51 -29.96 -10.38
CA ARG A 220 -0.77 -30.07 -8.94
C ARG A 220 0.52 -29.98 -8.11
N ALA A 221 1.61 -30.64 -8.52
CA ALA A 221 2.89 -30.58 -7.81
C ALA A 221 3.49 -29.17 -7.87
N ALA A 222 3.44 -28.52 -9.04
CA ALA A 222 3.88 -27.14 -9.20
C ALA A 222 3.03 -26.17 -8.34
N PHE A 223 1.72 -26.37 -8.28
CA PHE A 223 0.83 -25.58 -7.42
C PHE A 223 1.20 -25.70 -5.93
N PHE A 224 1.39 -26.92 -5.42
CA PHE A 224 1.76 -27.09 -4.00
C PHE A 224 3.16 -26.57 -3.67
N ASP A 225 4.10 -26.58 -4.62
CA ASP A 225 5.41 -25.93 -4.44
C ASP A 225 5.27 -24.42 -4.34
N VAL A 226 4.52 -23.82 -5.26
CA VAL A 226 4.22 -22.38 -5.23
C VAL A 226 3.44 -22.00 -3.98
N LEU A 227 2.43 -22.77 -3.59
CA LEU A 227 1.65 -22.53 -2.37
C LEU A 227 2.55 -22.44 -1.13
N LYS A 228 3.52 -23.37 -0.96
CA LYS A 228 4.49 -23.30 0.14
C LYS A 228 5.30 -22.00 0.13
N VAL A 229 5.69 -21.52 -1.05
CA VAL A 229 6.46 -20.28 -1.21
C VAL A 229 5.62 -19.07 -0.83
N VAL A 230 4.39 -18.99 -1.35
CA VAL A 230 3.43 -17.91 -1.08
C VAL A 230 3.09 -17.86 0.40
N THR A 231 2.66 -18.98 0.98
CA THR A 231 2.29 -19.03 2.41
C THR A 231 3.49 -18.74 3.34
N ALA A 232 4.70 -19.17 2.99
CA ALA A 232 5.90 -18.82 3.76
C ALA A 232 6.16 -17.31 3.73
N PHE A 233 5.97 -16.65 2.59
CA PHE A 233 6.06 -15.20 2.47
C PHE A 233 4.99 -14.51 3.32
N THR A 234 3.71 -14.87 3.16
CA THR A 234 2.60 -14.25 3.89
C THR A 234 2.75 -14.43 5.41
N LEU A 235 3.19 -15.59 5.87
CA LEU A 235 3.44 -15.83 7.29
C LEU A 235 4.52 -14.91 7.84
N ALA A 236 5.65 -14.79 7.13
CA ALA A 236 6.75 -13.90 7.52
C ALA A 236 6.33 -12.42 7.48
N HIS A 237 5.63 -12.01 6.43
CA HIS A 237 5.04 -10.68 6.27
C HIS A 237 4.11 -10.36 7.45
N SER A 238 3.23 -11.29 7.82
CA SER A 238 2.32 -11.12 8.96
C SER A 238 3.04 -10.89 10.29
N ILE A 239 4.16 -11.60 10.52
CA ILE A 239 4.96 -11.46 11.74
C ILE A 239 5.54 -10.04 11.82
N THR A 240 6.23 -9.57 10.79
CA THR A 240 6.89 -8.26 10.84
C THR A 240 5.89 -7.11 10.75
N LEU A 241 4.82 -7.24 9.97
CA LEU A 241 3.73 -6.28 9.96
C LEU A 241 3.10 -6.13 11.36
N THR A 242 2.87 -7.23 12.07
CA THR A 242 2.34 -7.20 13.43
C THR A 242 3.32 -6.54 14.40
N LEU A 243 4.59 -6.93 14.39
CA LEU A 243 5.61 -6.35 15.27
C LEU A 243 5.77 -4.84 15.06
N ALA A 244 5.76 -4.41 13.81
CA ALA A 244 5.91 -3.00 13.46
C ALA A 244 4.63 -2.18 13.73
N SER A 245 3.44 -2.73 13.48
CA SER A 245 2.16 -2.07 13.82
C SER A 245 1.94 -1.93 15.33
N LEU A 246 2.50 -2.83 16.13
CA LEU A 246 2.53 -2.71 17.60
C LEU A 246 3.65 -1.79 18.11
N SER A 247 4.38 -1.12 17.22
CA SER A 247 5.52 -0.27 17.56
C SER A 247 6.65 -0.97 18.34
N LEU A 248 6.71 -2.31 18.30
CA LEU A 248 7.77 -3.09 18.93
C LEU A 248 9.08 -2.98 18.17
N ILE A 249 9.02 -2.79 16.86
CA ILE A 249 10.15 -2.57 15.97
C ILE A 249 9.80 -1.41 15.04
N SER A 250 10.64 -0.39 14.98
CA SER A 250 10.50 0.73 14.06
C SER A 250 11.78 0.86 13.24
N LEU A 251 11.63 0.87 11.92
CA LEU A 251 12.73 1.05 10.97
C LEU A 251 12.44 2.26 10.08
N PRO A 252 13.45 3.06 9.72
CA PRO A 252 13.26 4.16 8.78
C PRO A 252 12.77 3.65 7.42
N SER A 253 11.74 4.29 6.86
CA SER A 253 11.06 3.87 5.61
C SER A 253 12.04 3.67 4.47
N ARG A 254 12.99 4.60 4.29
CA ARG A 254 14.02 4.55 3.25
C ARG A 254 14.81 3.23 3.24
N TRP A 255 15.23 2.73 4.42
CA TRP A 255 15.97 1.46 4.52
C TRP A 255 15.08 0.27 4.22
N VAL A 256 13.81 0.30 4.69
CA VAL A 256 12.82 -0.73 4.42
C VAL A 256 12.56 -0.84 2.92
N GLU A 257 12.26 0.27 2.27
CA GLU A 257 11.99 0.32 0.82
C GLU A 257 13.21 -0.10 -0.01
N SER A 258 14.41 0.33 0.40
CA SER A 258 15.65 -0.13 -0.24
C SER A 258 15.83 -1.64 -0.11
N ALA A 259 15.53 -2.21 1.06
CA ALA A 259 15.63 -3.65 1.30
C ALA A 259 14.57 -4.43 0.51
N ILE A 260 13.35 -3.89 0.37
CA ILE A 260 12.29 -4.44 -0.48
C ILE A 260 12.77 -4.49 -1.94
N ALA A 261 13.25 -3.37 -2.50
CA ALA A 261 13.76 -3.32 -3.86
C ALA A 261 14.93 -4.29 -4.06
N ALA A 262 15.88 -4.37 -3.13
CA ALA A 262 16.98 -5.32 -3.16
C ALA A 262 16.49 -6.78 -3.16
N SER A 263 15.44 -7.10 -2.43
CA SER A 263 14.85 -8.44 -2.40
C SER A 263 14.28 -8.85 -3.75
N VAL A 264 13.65 -7.91 -4.48
CA VAL A 264 13.13 -8.15 -5.85
C VAL A 264 14.28 -8.39 -6.82
N VAL A 265 15.37 -7.58 -6.74
CA VAL A 265 16.60 -7.80 -7.54
C VAL A 265 17.16 -9.20 -7.30
N LEU A 266 17.32 -9.59 -6.03
CA LEU A 266 17.87 -10.90 -5.67
C LEU A 266 16.97 -12.05 -6.12
N ALA A 267 15.64 -11.92 -6.00
CA ALA A 267 14.70 -12.92 -6.47
C ALA A 267 14.75 -13.10 -8.00
N ALA A 268 14.82 -12.01 -8.75
CA ALA A 268 14.94 -12.04 -10.21
C ALA A 268 16.29 -12.59 -10.68
N LEU A 269 17.39 -12.17 -10.06
CA LEU A 269 18.74 -12.68 -10.36
C LEU A 269 18.88 -14.17 -10.02
N ASN A 270 18.20 -14.66 -8.98
CA ASN A 270 18.20 -16.08 -8.63
C ASN A 270 17.64 -16.98 -9.76
N ASN A 271 16.84 -16.44 -10.65
CA ASN A 271 16.37 -17.18 -11.83
C ASN A 271 17.48 -17.37 -12.87
N LEU A 272 18.39 -16.43 -12.99
CA LEU A 272 19.50 -16.44 -13.94
C LEU A 272 20.74 -17.11 -13.33
N LEU A 273 21.03 -16.81 -12.08
CA LEU A 273 22.15 -17.30 -11.29
C LEU A 273 21.59 -17.96 -10.03
N PRO A 274 21.41 -19.30 -10.00
CA PRO A 274 20.67 -19.97 -8.92
C PRO A 274 21.41 -19.88 -7.57
N LEU A 275 21.15 -18.79 -6.83
CA LEU A 275 21.74 -18.48 -5.52
C LEU A 275 21.12 -19.32 -4.39
N PHE A 276 19.78 -19.53 -4.44
CA PHE A 276 19.01 -20.18 -3.38
C PHE A 276 18.52 -21.57 -3.81
N ARG A 277 19.43 -22.44 -4.26
CA ARG A 277 19.06 -23.79 -4.73
C ARG A 277 18.34 -24.59 -3.65
N GLY A 278 17.12 -25.08 -3.95
CA GLY A 278 16.36 -25.98 -3.09
C GLY A 278 15.74 -25.34 -1.83
N ARG A 279 15.92 -24.03 -1.60
CA ARG A 279 15.46 -23.32 -0.38
C ARG A 279 14.47 -22.20 -0.68
N ARG A 280 13.69 -22.32 -1.76
CA ARG A 280 12.73 -21.27 -2.21
C ARG A 280 11.77 -20.79 -1.11
N PRO A 281 11.11 -21.69 -0.32
CA PRO A 281 10.24 -21.22 0.76
C PRO A 281 10.99 -20.47 1.87
N VAL A 282 12.25 -20.84 2.15
CA VAL A 282 13.09 -20.15 3.15
C VAL A 282 13.46 -18.75 2.65
N ALA A 283 13.85 -18.62 1.37
CA ALA A 283 14.12 -17.33 0.77
C ALA A 283 12.87 -16.43 0.76
N ALA A 284 11.71 -16.98 0.39
CA ALA A 284 10.44 -16.28 0.42
C ALA A 284 10.08 -15.82 1.85
N PHE A 285 10.32 -16.65 2.85
CA PHE A 285 10.12 -16.28 4.25
C PHE A 285 11.01 -15.09 4.66
N VAL A 286 12.32 -15.14 4.35
CA VAL A 286 13.23 -14.03 4.66
C VAL A 286 12.81 -12.73 3.97
N PHE A 287 12.42 -12.82 2.70
CA PHE A 287 11.92 -11.65 1.97
C PHE A 287 10.58 -11.15 2.51
N GLY A 288 9.69 -12.05 2.92
CA GLY A 288 8.44 -11.69 3.56
C GLY A 288 8.64 -10.90 4.86
N LEU A 289 9.67 -11.25 5.67
CA LEU A 289 10.03 -10.44 6.85
C LEU A 289 10.39 -8.99 6.49
N ILE A 290 11.04 -8.77 5.36
CA ILE A 290 11.40 -7.42 4.90
C ILE A 290 10.16 -6.66 4.43
N HIS A 291 9.33 -7.29 3.59
CA HIS A 291 8.14 -6.68 2.99
C HIS A 291 7.07 -6.30 4.03
N GLY A 292 6.96 -7.05 5.13
CA GLY A 292 5.98 -6.75 6.18
C GLY A 292 6.20 -5.42 6.90
N PHE A 293 7.39 -4.84 6.84
CA PHE A 293 7.64 -3.50 7.36
C PHE A 293 7.08 -2.40 6.46
N GLY A 294 6.89 -2.67 5.16
CA GLY A 294 6.52 -1.65 4.16
C GLY A 294 5.13 -1.05 4.35
N PHE A 295 4.20 -1.76 4.99
CA PHE A 295 2.83 -1.28 5.23
C PHE A 295 2.53 -0.99 6.71
N ALA A 296 3.50 -1.14 7.58
CA ALA A 296 3.29 -1.04 9.02
C ALA A 296 3.04 0.39 9.50
N SER A 297 3.63 1.41 8.85
CA SER A 297 3.39 2.83 9.15
C SER A 297 1.92 3.17 9.02
N VAL A 298 1.28 2.79 7.91
CA VAL A 298 -0.13 3.02 7.61
C VAL A 298 -1.06 2.50 8.73
N LEU A 299 -0.83 1.28 9.19
CA LEU A 299 -1.64 0.68 10.25
C LEU A 299 -1.36 1.27 11.64
N ARG A 300 -0.12 1.69 11.89
CA ARG A 300 0.26 2.33 13.15
C ARG A 300 -0.35 3.71 13.28
N ASP A 301 -0.32 4.49 12.20
CA ASP A 301 -0.82 5.87 12.17
C ASP A 301 -2.35 5.93 12.36
N LEU A 302 -3.07 4.82 12.08
CA LEU A 302 -4.47 4.65 12.46
C LEU A 302 -4.69 4.61 13.99
N GLY A 303 -3.65 4.36 14.80
CA GLY A 303 -3.73 4.34 16.27
C GLY A 303 -4.85 3.44 16.79
N LEU A 304 -5.00 2.24 16.21
CA LEU A 304 -6.06 1.29 16.55
C LEU A 304 -5.91 0.75 17.98
N PRO A 305 -7.00 0.56 18.74
CA PRO A 305 -6.96 -0.25 19.95
C PRO A 305 -6.54 -1.69 19.61
N GLN A 306 -5.83 -2.35 20.53
CA GLN A 306 -5.22 -3.68 20.26
C GLN A 306 -6.23 -4.71 19.75
N SER A 307 -7.46 -4.70 20.23
CA SER A 307 -8.51 -5.64 19.79
C SER A 307 -8.92 -5.45 18.32
N ALA A 308 -9.02 -4.19 17.88
CA ALA A 308 -9.32 -3.87 16.49
C ALA A 308 -8.10 -4.11 15.58
N LEU A 309 -6.89 -3.83 16.08
CA LEU A 309 -5.64 -4.05 15.35
C LEU A 309 -5.44 -5.52 14.99
N VAL A 310 -5.64 -6.45 15.92
CA VAL A 310 -5.47 -7.89 15.66
C VAL A 310 -6.41 -8.38 14.57
N SER A 311 -7.69 -8.02 14.62
CA SER A 311 -8.66 -8.43 13.59
C SER A 311 -8.37 -7.81 12.23
N SER A 312 -7.91 -6.54 12.22
CA SER A 312 -7.52 -5.83 11.00
C SER A 312 -6.29 -6.44 10.34
N LEU A 313 -5.24 -6.71 11.13
CA LEU A 313 -4.02 -7.37 10.68
C LEU A 313 -4.32 -8.77 10.12
N PHE A 314 -5.15 -9.55 10.82
CA PHE A 314 -5.53 -10.87 10.37
C PHE A 314 -6.32 -10.81 9.06
N GLY A 315 -7.34 -9.94 8.98
CA GLY A 315 -8.11 -9.72 7.75
C GLY A 315 -7.23 -9.28 6.58
N PHE A 316 -6.33 -8.32 6.79
CA PHE A 316 -5.41 -7.85 5.78
C PHE A 316 -4.50 -8.98 5.25
N ASN A 317 -3.88 -9.77 6.13
CA ASN A 317 -3.00 -10.87 5.73
C ASN A 317 -3.75 -12.01 5.02
N VAL A 318 -5.00 -12.30 5.41
CA VAL A 318 -5.88 -13.20 4.65
C VAL A 318 -6.12 -12.65 3.24
N GLY A 319 -6.34 -11.34 3.11
CA GLY A 319 -6.46 -10.66 1.82
C GLY A 319 -5.20 -10.76 0.97
N VAL A 320 -4.03 -10.55 1.56
CA VAL A 320 -2.71 -10.72 0.90
C VAL A 320 -2.58 -12.12 0.32
N GLU A 321 -2.86 -13.16 1.11
CA GLU A 321 -2.79 -14.56 0.66
C GLU A 321 -3.76 -14.81 -0.51
N ILE A 322 -5.01 -14.36 -0.39
CA ILE A 322 -6.03 -14.49 -1.45
C ILE A 322 -5.57 -13.76 -2.72
N GLY A 323 -5.06 -12.52 -2.60
CA GLY A 323 -4.58 -11.73 -3.72
C GLY A 323 -3.43 -12.40 -4.47
N GLN A 324 -2.47 -12.97 -3.75
CA GLN A 324 -1.37 -13.74 -4.34
C GLN A 324 -1.86 -15.03 -5.01
N LEU A 325 -2.74 -15.78 -4.35
CA LEU A 325 -3.29 -17.02 -4.89
C LEU A 325 -4.13 -16.78 -6.15
N ALA A 326 -4.82 -15.65 -6.25
CA ALA A 326 -5.55 -15.27 -7.46
C ALA A 326 -4.59 -15.06 -8.64
N ILE A 327 -3.45 -14.39 -8.44
CA ILE A 327 -2.41 -14.25 -9.48
C ILE A 327 -1.84 -15.62 -9.84
N VAL A 328 -1.55 -16.47 -8.86
CA VAL A 328 -1.04 -17.82 -9.08
C VAL A 328 -2.03 -18.66 -9.90
N ALA A 329 -3.33 -18.58 -9.60
CA ALA A 329 -4.38 -19.32 -10.27
C ALA A 329 -4.49 -18.99 -11.78
N VAL A 330 -4.16 -17.76 -12.15
CA VAL A 330 -4.12 -17.33 -13.57
C VAL A 330 -2.77 -17.68 -14.19
N PHE A 331 -1.69 -17.30 -13.53
CA PHE A 331 -0.34 -17.42 -14.10
C PHE A 331 0.12 -18.88 -14.24
N LEU A 332 -0.09 -19.70 -13.23
CA LEU A 332 0.50 -21.05 -13.19
C LEU A 332 -0.04 -22.01 -14.26
N PRO A 333 -1.36 -22.06 -14.57
CA PRO A 333 -1.87 -22.88 -15.68
C PRO A 333 -1.33 -22.40 -17.02
N LEU A 334 -1.26 -21.09 -17.25
CA LEU A 334 -0.73 -20.50 -18.49
C LEU A 334 0.76 -20.82 -18.65
N ALA A 335 1.55 -20.62 -17.60
CA ALA A 335 2.96 -20.97 -17.57
C ALA A 335 3.19 -22.47 -17.82
N TRP A 336 2.35 -23.31 -17.19
CA TRP A 336 2.39 -24.76 -17.39
C TRP A 336 2.11 -25.15 -18.83
N TRP A 337 1.13 -24.56 -19.48
CA TRP A 337 0.80 -24.80 -20.86
C TRP A 337 1.95 -24.39 -21.81
N LEU A 338 2.57 -23.20 -21.53
CA LEU A 338 3.63 -22.63 -22.36
C LEU A 338 5.04 -23.18 -22.02
N ARG A 339 5.24 -23.93 -20.95
CA ARG A 339 6.56 -24.30 -20.39
C ARG A 339 7.54 -24.97 -21.36
N LYS A 340 7.03 -25.68 -22.38
CA LYS A 340 7.84 -26.35 -23.40
C LYS A 340 8.16 -25.46 -24.60
N SER A 341 7.51 -24.29 -24.73
CA SER A 341 7.69 -23.39 -25.87
C SER A 341 9.01 -22.63 -25.77
N TRP A 342 9.55 -22.27 -26.92
CA TRP A 342 10.67 -21.33 -27.02
C TRP A 342 10.31 -19.98 -26.38
N PHE A 343 9.08 -19.52 -26.58
CA PHE A 343 8.57 -18.28 -26.03
C PHE A 343 8.72 -18.21 -24.50
N TYR A 344 8.33 -19.27 -23.78
CA TYR A 344 8.42 -19.29 -22.31
C TYR A 344 9.88 -19.24 -21.81
N ARG A 345 10.81 -19.86 -22.55
CA ARG A 345 12.24 -19.78 -22.22
C ARG A 345 12.78 -18.37 -22.38
N GLN A 346 12.34 -17.65 -23.42
CA GLN A 346 12.71 -16.23 -23.60
C GLN A 346 12.07 -15.37 -22.51
N LEU A 347 10.78 -15.58 -22.21
CA LEU A 347 10.07 -14.89 -21.15
C LEU A 347 10.76 -15.09 -19.79
N PHE A 348 11.20 -16.30 -19.49
CA PHE A 348 11.95 -16.59 -18.26
C PHE A 348 13.25 -15.78 -18.17
N THR A 349 14.06 -15.77 -19.22
CA THR A 349 15.36 -15.11 -19.20
C THR A 349 15.20 -13.58 -19.25
N TRP A 350 14.49 -13.07 -20.27
CA TRP A 350 14.37 -11.63 -20.46
C TRP A 350 13.41 -10.98 -19.48
N GLY A 351 12.37 -11.70 -19.07
CA GLY A 351 11.47 -11.24 -18.00
C GLY A 351 12.19 -11.10 -16.66
N SER A 352 13.00 -12.10 -16.28
CA SER A 352 13.80 -12.00 -15.06
C SER A 352 14.84 -10.87 -15.12
N LEU A 353 15.46 -10.65 -16.31
CA LEU A 353 16.40 -9.53 -16.48
C LEU A 353 15.70 -8.18 -16.40
N ALA A 354 14.52 -8.05 -17.04
CA ALA A 354 13.72 -6.82 -16.98
C ALA A 354 13.27 -6.50 -15.55
N ILE A 355 12.78 -7.50 -14.81
CA ILE A 355 12.42 -7.33 -13.39
C ILE A 355 13.64 -6.88 -12.57
N ALA A 356 14.79 -7.53 -12.75
CA ALA A 356 16.02 -7.16 -12.04
C ALA A 356 16.45 -5.72 -12.35
N LEU A 357 16.33 -5.28 -13.59
CA LEU A 357 16.68 -3.92 -14.00
C LEU A 357 15.73 -2.88 -13.38
N VAL A 358 14.42 -3.07 -13.45
CA VAL A 358 13.43 -2.17 -12.86
C VAL A 358 13.64 -2.07 -11.33
N ALA A 359 13.80 -3.21 -10.67
CA ALA A 359 14.02 -3.23 -9.23
C ALA A 359 15.40 -2.61 -8.83
N ALA A 360 16.43 -2.74 -9.68
CA ALA A 360 17.72 -2.08 -9.45
C ALA A 360 17.62 -0.55 -9.57
N ILE A 361 16.83 -0.04 -10.50
CA ILE A 361 16.55 1.40 -10.61
C ILE A 361 15.84 1.88 -9.33
N TRP A 362 14.79 1.20 -8.88
CA TRP A 362 14.11 1.54 -7.62
C TRP A 362 15.05 1.50 -6.42
N LEU A 363 15.96 0.52 -6.36
CA LEU A 363 16.96 0.44 -5.31
C LEU A 363 17.87 1.68 -5.29
N VAL A 364 18.33 2.12 -6.47
CA VAL A 364 19.17 3.32 -6.58
C VAL A 364 18.40 4.57 -6.18
N GLU A 365 17.15 4.72 -6.64
CA GLU A 365 16.28 5.86 -6.29
C GLU A 365 16.12 5.98 -4.77
N ARG A 366 15.85 4.86 -4.09
CA ARG A 366 15.65 4.86 -2.64
C ARG A 366 16.94 5.07 -1.84
N ILE A 367 18.06 4.49 -2.28
CA ILE A 367 19.35 4.69 -1.59
C ILE A 367 19.86 6.12 -1.79
N ALA A 368 19.74 6.67 -2.98
CA ALA A 368 20.26 7.99 -3.32
C ALA A 368 19.28 9.14 -2.99
N ASP A 369 18.02 8.82 -2.69
CA ASP A 369 16.94 9.79 -2.49
C ASP A 369 16.73 10.70 -3.72
N ILE A 370 16.75 10.07 -4.90
CA ILE A 370 16.60 10.74 -6.20
C ILE A 370 15.47 10.07 -6.99
N LYS A 371 14.85 10.80 -7.90
CA LYS A 371 13.89 10.25 -8.87
C LYS A 371 14.59 10.11 -10.22
N LEU A 372 14.76 8.87 -10.72
CA LEU A 372 15.34 8.56 -12.02
C LEU A 372 14.27 8.29 -13.07
N ILE A 373 13.18 7.66 -12.65
CA ILE A 373 12.01 7.43 -13.50
C ILE A 373 10.94 8.40 -13.03
N SER A 374 10.93 9.61 -13.60
CA SER A 374 9.77 10.50 -13.54
C SER A 374 8.72 9.95 -14.48
N ALA A 375 7.71 9.35 -13.92
CA ALA A 375 6.53 8.98 -14.66
C ALA A 375 5.42 9.98 -14.34
#